data_b742c4849f988ef4e34031e404898c00
#
_entry.id   b742c4849f988ef4e34031e404898c00
#
_cell.length_a   1.000
_cell.length_b   1.000
_cell.length_c   1.000
_cell.angle_alpha   90.00
_cell.angle_beta   90.00
_cell.angle_gamma   90.00
#
_symmetry.space_group_name_H-M   'P 1'
#
loop_
_entity.id
_entity.type
_entity.pdbx_description
1 polymer ?
#
loop_
_entity_poly.entity_id
_entity_poly.type
_entity_poly.pdbx_seq_one_letter_code
_entity_poly.pdbx_strand_id
1 'polypeptide(L)'
;MIHLRDINKTYFGAQPLHVLKGINLDIERGEFVSIMRASGSGKSTLLNILGILDNYDSGEYRLADVLIKDLSETKAAEYRNRMIGFIFQSFNLISFKTAVENVELPLFYQGVSRKKRHQMAMDYLERLGLLDWAEHYPNELSGGQRQRVAIARALITRPQIILADEPTGALDSKTSVEVMQLLKELNEREGMTQVIVTHDPTVAEKTNRIIRIKDGVIER
;
A
#
# COMPACT_ATOMS: atom_id res chain seq x y z
N MET A 1 1.81 15.44 3.52
CA MET A 1 0.91 14.37 3.04
C MET A 1 0.55 13.40 4.14
N ILE A 2 1.53 12.79 4.79
CA ILE A 2 1.37 12.02 6.04
C ILE A 2 2.06 12.77 7.14
N HIS A 3 1.38 12.98 8.28
CA HIS A 3 1.95 13.58 9.47
C HIS A 3 1.58 12.74 10.69
N LEU A 4 2.60 12.15 11.31
CA LEU A 4 2.50 11.40 12.56
C LEU A 4 3.17 12.21 13.66
N ARG A 5 2.48 12.37 14.80
CA ARG A 5 3.01 13.05 16.00
C ARG A 5 2.76 12.17 17.21
N ASP A 6 3.86 11.76 17.83
CA ASP A 6 3.89 10.95 19.05
C ASP A 6 2.97 9.71 19.01
N ILE A 7 2.99 8.98 17.88
CA ILE A 7 2.17 7.80 17.71
C ILE A 7 2.68 6.65 18.57
N ASN A 8 1.79 6.16 19.43
CA ASN A 8 2.03 5.02 20.31
C ASN A 8 1.06 3.89 20.00
N LYS A 9 1.53 2.64 20.05
CA LYS A 9 0.72 1.44 19.89
C LYS A 9 1.21 0.32 20.76
N THR A 10 0.29 -0.23 21.58
CA THR A 10 0.51 -1.39 22.45
C THR A 10 -0.52 -2.46 22.13
N TYR A 11 -0.08 -3.69 21.92
CA TYR A 11 -0.99 -4.83 21.86
C TYR A 11 -1.10 -5.45 23.25
N PHE A 12 -2.34 -5.53 23.74
CA PHE A 12 -2.64 -6.11 25.05
C PHE A 12 -2.92 -7.62 24.90
N GLY A 13 -2.14 -8.43 25.60
CA GLY A 13 -2.22 -9.88 25.67
C GLY A 13 -1.76 -10.35 27.05
N ALA A 14 -1.32 -11.60 27.18
CA ALA A 14 -0.73 -12.11 28.44
C ALA A 14 0.45 -11.26 28.94
N GLN A 15 1.21 -10.70 27.99
CA GLN A 15 2.21 -9.66 28.26
C GLN A 15 1.97 -8.50 27.29
N PRO A 16 1.77 -7.27 27.77
CA PRO A 16 1.61 -6.09 26.90
C PRO A 16 2.88 -5.85 26.06
N LEU A 17 2.72 -5.67 24.75
CA LEU A 17 3.81 -5.40 23.83
C LEU A 17 3.68 -3.98 23.27
N HIS A 18 4.51 -3.04 23.74
CA HIS A 18 4.58 -1.67 23.20
C HIS A 18 5.39 -1.68 21.91
N VAL A 19 4.69 -1.61 20.77
CA VAL A 19 5.25 -1.84 19.43
C VAL A 19 5.70 -0.54 18.76
N LEU A 20 4.95 0.54 18.92
CA LEU A 20 5.33 1.88 18.44
C LEU A 20 5.45 2.81 19.64
N LYS A 21 6.56 3.55 19.70
CA LYS A 21 6.98 4.30 20.88
C LYS A 21 7.26 5.76 20.49
N GLY A 22 6.21 6.57 20.40
CA GLY A 22 6.33 7.98 20.10
C GLY A 22 6.83 8.27 18.68
N ILE A 23 6.26 7.60 17.67
CA ILE A 23 6.66 7.78 16.27
C ILE A 23 6.28 9.18 15.79
N ASN A 24 7.29 9.93 15.33
CA ASN A 24 7.15 11.19 14.64
C ASN A 24 7.66 11.03 13.21
N LEU A 25 6.80 11.30 12.22
CA LEU A 25 7.12 11.08 10.81
C LEU A 25 6.35 12.06 9.94
N ASP A 26 7.06 12.70 9.02
CA ASP A 26 6.47 13.46 7.93
C ASP A 26 6.84 12.82 6.59
N ILE A 27 5.85 12.66 5.72
CA ILE A 27 6.02 12.27 4.32
C ILE A 27 5.28 13.30 3.48
N GLU A 28 6.02 13.94 2.60
CA GLU A 28 5.49 15.00 1.75
C GLU A 28 4.74 14.41 0.52
N ARG A 29 3.93 15.26 -0.10
CA ARG A 29 3.23 14.87 -1.34
C ARG A 29 4.25 14.61 -2.47
N GLY A 30 4.05 13.51 -3.20
CA GLY A 30 4.94 13.09 -4.27
C GLY A 30 6.23 12.42 -3.79
N GLU A 31 6.41 12.22 -2.49
CA GLU A 31 7.59 11.55 -1.96
C GLU A 31 7.53 10.03 -2.20
N PHE A 32 8.66 9.44 -2.59
CA PHE A 32 8.84 8.01 -2.73
C PHE A 32 9.78 7.51 -1.65
N VAL A 33 9.24 6.91 -0.60
CA VAL A 33 10.00 6.53 0.59
C VAL A 33 9.91 5.05 0.89
N SER A 34 10.97 4.51 1.49
CA SER A 34 10.93 3.18 2.09
C SER A 34 11.01 3.27 3.62
N ILE A 35 10.28 2.36 4.28
CA ILE A 35 10.38 2.11 5.71
C ILE A 35 11.07 0.77 5.88
N MET A 36 12.33 0.82 6.30
CA MET A 36 13.14 -0.37 6.59
C MET A 36 13.04 -0.76 8.04
N ARG A 37 13.10 -2.07 8.30
CA ARG A 37 12.97 -2.61 9.64
C ARG A 37 13.79 -3.86 9.85
N ALA A 38 14.36 -3.99 11.04
CA ALA A 38 14.91 -5.26 11.52
C ALA A 38 13.77 -6.28 11.76
N SER A 39 14.06 -7.56 11.52
CA SER A 39 13.10 -8.65 11.71
C SER A 39 12.53 -8.66 13.15
N GLY A 40 11.21 -8.82 13.29
CA GLY A 40 10.55 -9.12 14.59
C GLY A 40 9.85 -7.95 15.30
N SER A 41 10.03 -6.70 14.93
CA SER A 41 9.53 -5.53 15.66
C SER A 41 8.26 -4.90 15.03
N GLY A 42 7.07 -5.57 15.09
CA GLY A 42 5.77 -4.97 14.69
C GLY A 42 5.68 -4.57 13.20
N LYS A 43 6.14 -5.42 12.28
CA LYS A 43 6.24 -5.13 10.81
C LYS A 43 5.00 -4.51 10.20
N SER A 44 3.85 -5.06 10.53
CA SER A 44 2.59 -4.62 9.96
C SER A 44 1.96 -3.44 10.71
N THR A 45 2.43 -3.14 11.94
CA THR A 45 1.72 -2.20 12.81
C THR A 45 1.71 -0.77 12.26
N LEU A 46 2.89 -0.23 11.88
CA LEU A 46 2.92 1.13 11.33
C LEU A 46 2.21 1.19 9.97
N LEU A 47 2.42 0.20 9.10
CA LEU A 47 1.72 0.13 7.82
C LEU A 47 0.21 0.03 8.01
N ASN A 48 -0.26 -0.78 8.98
CA ASN A 48 -1.67 -0.92 9.30
C ASN A 48 -2.27 0.40 9.81
N ILE A 49 -1.53 1.14 10.63
CA ILE A 49 -1.97 2.47 11.09
C ILE A 49 -2.00 3.45 9.92
N LEU A 50 -0.95 3.52 9.11
CA LEU A 50 -0.92 4.36 7.90
C LEU A 50 -2.04 4.00 6.94
N GLY A 51 -2.35 2.70 6.85
CA GLY A 51 -3.40 2.15 6.02
C GLY A 51 -4.83 2.25 6.60
N ILE A 52 -4.98 2.82 7.81
CA ILE A 52 -6.28 2.88 8.52
C ILE A 52 -6.87 1.46 8.70
N LEU A 53 -6.01 0.44 8.83
CA LEU A 53 -6.39 -0.96 9.10
C LEU A 53 -6.34 -1.29 10.58
N ASP A 54 -5.65 -0.48 11.39
CA ASP A 54 -5.57 -0.60 12.84
C ASP A 54 -5.56 0.79 13.46
N ASN A 55 -5.97 0.89 14.72
CA ASN A 55 -5.97 2.11 15.51
C ASN A 55 -4.64 2.27 16.26
N TYR A 56 -4.31 3.49 16.66
CA TYR A 56 -3.22 3.81 17.57
C TYR A 56 -3.76 4.22 18.94
N ASP A 57 -2.94 4.10 19.99
CA ASP A 57 -3.39 4.33 21.38
C ASP A 57 -3.35 5.82 21.73
N SER A 58 -2.30 6.52 21.30
CA SER A 58 -2.12 7.96 21.53
C SER A 58 -1.32 8.61 20.42
N GLY A 59 -1.39 9.93 20.35
CA GLY A 59 -0.76 10.73 19.31
C GLY A 59 -1.75 11.32 18.31
N GLU A 60 -1.23 11.79 17.19
CA GLU A 60 -2.03 12.35 16.10
C GLU A 60 -1.54 11.82 14.74
N TYR A 61 -2.46 11.32 13.92
CA TYR A 61 -2.21 10.94 12.53
C TYR A 61 -3.08 11.78 11.60
N ARG A 62 -2.44 12.49 10.66
CA ARG A 62 -3.12 13.17 9.55
C ARG A 62 -2.70 12.57 8.22
N LEU A 63 -3.70 12.32 7.35
CA LEU A 63 -3.53 11.90 5.97
C LEU A 63 -4.20 12.92 5.06
N ALA A 64 -3.44 13.59 4.19
CA ALA A 64 -3.91 14.66 3.30
C ALA A 64 -4.78 15.69 4.07
N ASP A 65 -4.27 16.16 5.22
CA ASP A 65 -4.89 17.12 6.15
C ASP A 65 -6.14 16.61 6.91
N VAL A 66 -6.58 15.38 6.64
CA VAL A 66 -7.66 14.72 7.39
C VAL A 66 -7.10 14.07 8.65
N LEU A 67 -7.66 14.40 9.80
CA LEU A 67 -7.34 13.73 11.07
C LEU A 67 -7.94 12.32 11.06
N ILE A 68 -7.05 11.33 11.18
CA ILE A 68 -7.41 9.91 11.25
C ILE A 68 -7.42 9.49 12.72
N LYS A 69 -8.56 9.61 13.38
CA LYS A 69 -8.72 9.26 14.79
C LYS A 69 -10.15 8.86 15.07
N ASP A 70 -10.34 7.84 15.88
CA ASP A 70 -11.65 7.38 16.39
C ASP A 70 -12.72 7.20 15.30
N LEU A 71 -12.29 6.69 14.13
CA LEU A 71 -13.18 6.49 12.99
C LEU A 71 -14.08 5.27 13.21
N SER A 72 -15.36 5.37 12.85
CA SER A 72 -16.19 4.17 12.68
C SER A 72 -15.65 3.29 11.55
N GLU A 73 -15.90 1.99 11.61
CA GLU A 73 -15.47 1.04 10.57
C GLU A 73 -15.93 1.46 9.16
N THR A 74 -17.15 1.97 9.03
CA THR A 74 -17.68 2.47 7.77
C THR A 74 -16.87 3.64 7.25
N LYS A 75 -16.53 4.59 8.13
CA LYS A 75 -15.76 5.78 7.75
C LYS A 75 -14.31 5.43 7.43
N ALA A 76 -13.71 4.52 8.22
CA ALA A 76 -12.39 3.99 7.95
C ALA A 76 -12.33 3.29 6.58
N ALA A 77 -13.32 2.45 6.25
CA ALA A 77 -13.42 1.79 4.96
C ALA A 77 -13.58 2.78 3.79
N GLU A 78 -14.37 3.85 3.98
CA GLU A 78 -14.53 4.93 2.99
C GLU A 78 -13.19 5.64 2.73
N TYR A 79 -12.47 6.03 3.78
CA TYR A 79 -11.15 6.68 3.62
C TYR A 79 -10.13 5.76 2.98
N ARG A 80 -10.04 4.47 3.41
CA ARG A 80 -9.18 3.48 2.77
C ARG A 80 -9.43 3.42 1.26
N ASN A 81 -10.70 3.23 0.89
CA ASN A 81 -11.07 3.07 -0.52
C ASN A 81 -10.78 4.30 -1.38
N ARG A 82 -10.88 5.52 -0.82
CA ARG A 82 -10.70 6.78 -1.58
C ARG A 82 -9.27 7.30 -1.56
N MET A 83 -8.55 7.06 -0.47
CA MET A 83 -7.28 7.74 -0.21
C MET A 83 -6.06 6.84 -0.37
N ILE A 84 -6.24 5.51 -0.25
CA ILE A 84 -5.13 4.57 -0.11
C ILE A 84 -5.23 3.46 -1.14
N GLY A 85 -4.16 3.27 -1.91
CA GLY A 85 -3.96 2.09 -2.73
C GLY A 85 -3.01 1.12 -2.02
N PHE A 86 -3.42 -0.14 -1.85
CA PHE A 86 -2.60 -1.16 -1.20
C PHE A 86 -1.99 -2.13 -2.22
N ILE A 87 -0.69 -2.40 -2.05
CA ILE A 87 0.05 -3.43 -2.75
C ILE A 87 0.67 -4.36 -1.70
N PHE A 88 0.40 -5.66 -1.78
CA PHE A 88 0.87 -6.65 -0.82
C PHE A 88 1.81 -7.67 -1.45
N GLN A 89 2.68 -8.25 -0.64
CA GLN A 89 3.59 -9.33 -1.03
C GLN A 89 2.85 -10.54 -1.64
N SER A 90 1.72 -10.93 -1.05
CA SER A 90 0.89 -12.05 -1.50
C SER A 90 -0.16 -11.66 -2.55
N PHE A 91 -0.02 -10.49 -3.19
CA PHE A 91 -0.95 -9.92 -4.16
C PHE A 91 -2.36 -9.67 -3.63
N ASN A 92 -2.88 -10.52 -2.78
CA ASN A 92 -4.23 -10.52 -2.18
C ASN A 92 -5.33 -10.35 -3.25
N LEU A 93 -5.18 -11.06 -4.37
CA LEU A 93 -6.22 -11.14 -5.40
C LEU A 93 -7.29 -12.14 -4.97
N ILE A 94 -8.55 -11.82 -5.33
CA ILE A 94 -9.68 -12.73 -5.10
C ILE A 94 -9.59 -13.84 -6.14
N SER A 95 -9.36 -15.07 -5.70
CA SER A 95 -9.03 -16.22 -6.55
C SER A 95 -10.10 -16.63 -7.55
N PHE A 96 -11.38 -16.39 -7.21
CA PHE A 96 -12.55 -16.71 -8.05
C PHE A 96 -13.03 -15.53 -8.92
N LYS A 97 -12.25 -14.46 -8.99
CA LYS A 97 -12.46 -13.28 -9.85
C LYS A 97 -11.34 -13.18 -10.86
N THR A 98 -11.70 -12.79 -12.09
CA THR A 98 -10.71 -12.52 -13.15
C THR A 98 -9.82 -11.31 -12.80
N ALA A 99 -8.79 -11.07 -13.59
CA ALA A 99 -7.91 -9.90 -13.41
C ALA A 99 -8.71 -8.59 -13.48
N VAL A 100 -9.57 -8.44 -14.50
CA VAL A 100 -10.40 -7.23 -14.66
C VAL A 100 -11.37 -7.07 -13.49
N GLU A 101 -12.02 -8.13 -13.03
CA GLU A 101 -12.92 -8.10 -11.88
C GLU A 101 -12.21 -7.75 -10.56
N ASN A 102 -10.97 -8.18 -10.37
CA ASN A 102 -10.15 -7.78 -9.23
C ASN A 102 -9.83 -6.28 -9.27
N VAL A 103 -9.51 -5.74 -10.45
CA VAL A 103 -9.22 -4.31 -10.63
C VAL A 103 -10.48 -3.46 -10.46
N GLU A 104 -11.64 -3.92 -10.91
CA GLU A 104 -12.93 -3.22 -10.75
C GLU A 104 -13.40 -3.05 -9.30
N LEU A 105 -12.96 -3.92 -8.40
CA LEU A 105 -13.55 -4.08 -7.07
C LEU A 105 -13.59 -2.79 -6.24
N PRO A 106 -12.53 -1.97 -6.17
CA PRO A 106 -12.59 -0.71 -5.42
C PRO A 106 -13.66 0.25 -5.94
N LEU A 107 -13.87 0.31 -7.26
CA LEU A 107 -14.89 1.15 -7.88
C LEU A 107 -16.31 0.62 -7.67
N PHE A 108 -16.47 -0.69 -7.51
CA PHE A 108 -17.74 -1.28 -7.10
C PHE A 108 -18.20 -0.73 -5.75
N TYR A 109 -17.28 -0.68 -4.76
CA TYR A 109 -17.56 -0.10 -3.44
C TYR A 109 -17.79 1.42 -3.46
N GLN A 110 -17.30 2.11 -4.49
CA GLN A 110 -17.60 3.53 -4.73
C GLN A 110 -18.95 3.76 -5.43
N GLY A 111 -19.70 2.70 -5.76
CA GLY A 111 -20.98 2.81 -6.46
C GLY A 111 -20.86 3.16 -7.95
N VAL A 112 -19.67 3.00 -8.55
CA VAL A 112 -19.47 3.26 -9.99
C VAL A 112 -20.18 2.19 -10.81
N SER A 113 -20.95 2.62 -11.83
CA SER A 113 -21.71 1.70 -12.69
C SER A 113 -20.82 0.64 -13.35
N ARG A 114 -21.38 -0.57 -13.58
CA ARG A 114 -20.64 -1.72 -14.14
C ARG A 114 -19.90 -1.36 -15.43
N LYS A 115 -20.60 -0.72 -16.37
CA LYS A 115 -20.00 -0.33 -17.67
C LYS A 115 -18.80 0.59 -17.48
N LYS A 116 -18.93 1.61 -16.61
CA LYS A 116 -17.86 2.59 -16.37
C LYS A 116 -16.65 1.98 -15.67
N ARG A 117 -16.86 1.19 -14.59
CA ARG A 117 -15.75 0.58 -13.86
C ARG A 117 -15.02 -0.46 -14.71
N HIS A 118 -15.75 -1.24 -15.55
CA HIS A 118 -15.15 -2.19 -16.47
C HIS A 118 -14.23 -1.50 -17.47
N GLN A 119 -14.70 -0.44 -18.13
CA GLN A 119 -13.87 0.34 -19.05
C GLN A 119 -12.60 0.86 -18.35
N MET A 120 -12.76 1.47 -17.18
CA MET A 120 -11.61 1.96 -16.41
C MET A 120 -10.62 0.86 -16.04
N ALA A 121 -11.11 -0.33 -15.67
CA ALA A 121 -10.25 -1.47 -15.34
C ALA A 121 -9.48 -1.97 -16.56
N MET A 122 -10.13 -2.06 -17.71
CA MET A 122 -9.48 -2.43 -18.98
C MET A 122 -8.38 -1.42 -19.36
N ASP A 123 -8.66 -0.12 -19.24
CA ASP A 123 -7.68 0.95 -19.51
C ASP A 123 -6.44 0.82 -18.60
N TYR A 124 -6.62 0.49 -17.30
CA TYR A 124 -5.49 0.27 -16.39
C TYR A 124 -4.72 -1.01 -16.70
N LEU A 125 -5.41 -2.10 -17.07
CA LEU A 125 -4.76 -3.34 -17.49
C LEU A 125 -3.96 -3.15 -18.78
N GLU A 126 -4.49 -2.41 -19.74
CA GLU A 126 -3.77 -2.05 -20.98
C GLU A 126 -2.49 -1.27 -20.67
N ARG A 127 -2.58 -0.21 -19.85
CA ARG A 127 -1.42 0.59 -19.40
C ARG A 127 -0.33 -0.23 -18.74
N LEU A 128 -0.69 -1.33 -18.08
CA LEU A 128 0.25 -2.22 -17.40
C LEU A 128 0.63 -3.46 -18.21
N GLY A 129 0.25 -3.50 -19.51
CA GLY A 129 0.60 -4.59 -20.42
C GLY A 129 -0.11 -5.91 -20.11
N LEU A 130 -1.35 -5.83 -19.60
CA LEU A 130 -2.13 -6.99 -19.16
C LEU A 130 -3.47 -7.12 -19.89
N LEU A 131 -3.67 -6.44 -21.03
CA LEU A 131 -4.95 -6.46 -21.75
C LEU A 131 -5.36 -7.88 -22.13
N ASP A 132 -4.44 -8.66 -22.68
CA ASP A 132 -4.68 -10.05 -23.12
C ASP A 132 -4.96 -11.01 -21.94
N TRP A 133 -4.66 -10.57 -20.71
CA TRP A 133 -4.82 -11.33 -19.48
C TRP A 133 -6.03 -10.89 -18.65
N ALA A 134 -6.83 -9.94 -19.15
CA ALA A 134 -7.92 -9.34 -18.40
C ALA A 134 -8.94 -10.35 -17.86
N GLU A 135 -9.27 -11.36 -18.65
CA GLU A 135 -10.26 -12.38 -18.30
C GLU A 135 -9.67 -13.63 -17.61
N HIS A 136 -8.35 -13.63 -17.35
CA HIS A 136 -7.69 -14.75 -16.66
C HIS A 136 -7.87 -14.66 -15.15
N TYR A 137 -7.94 -15.83 -14.51
CA TYR A 137 -7.97 -15.94 -13.05
C TYR A 137 -6.55 -15.86 -12.44
N PRO A 138 -6.41 -15.49 -11.16
CA PRO A 138 -5.10 -15.36 -10.52
C PRO A 138 -4.19 -16.59 -10.60
N ASN A 139 -4.75 -17.81 -10.62
CA ASN A 139 -3.98 -19.05 -10.75
C ASN A 139 -3.44 -19.28 -12.16
N GLU A 140 -3.93 -18.58 -13.16
CA GLU A 140 -3.48 -18.64 -14.56
C GLU A 140 -2.41 -17.60 -14.88
N LEU A 141 -2.12 -16.70 -13.92
CA LEU A 141 -1.18 -15.60 -14.08
C LEU A 141 0.18 -15.91 -13.43
N SER A 142 1.25 -15.45 -14.05
CA SER A 142 2.58 -15.43 -13.42
C SER A 142 2.62 -14.51 -12.17
N GLY A 143 3.64 -14.65 -11.34
CA GLY A 143 3.83 -13.77 -10.17
C GLY A 143 3.86 -12.28 -10.53
N GLY A 144 4.60 -11.92 -11.58
CA GLY A 144 4.69 -10.55 -12.06
C GLY A 144 3.38 -10.02 -12.61
N GLN A 145 2.61 -10.85 -13.34
CA GLN A 145 1.27 -10.49 -13.82
C GLN A 145 0.31 -10.26 -12.65
N ARG A 146 0.29 -11.15 -11.66
CA ARG A 146 -0.51 -10.97 -10.42
C ARG A 146 -0.18 -9.66 -9.71
N GLN A 147 1.11 -9.33 -9.60
CA GLN A 147 1.54 -8.09 -8.98
C GLN A 147 1.11 -6.86 -9.77
N ARG A 148 1.21 -6.89 -11.09
CA ARG A 148 0.70 -5.80 -11.95
C ARG A 148 -0.83 -5.64 -11.85
N VAL A 149 -1.60 -6.73 -11.72
CA VAL A 149 -3.04 -6.68 -11.43
C VAL A 149 -3.30 -6.03 -10.06
N ALA A 150 -2.53 -6.39 -9.03
CA ALA A 150 -2.64 -5.77 -7.71
C ALA A 150 -2.29 -4.26 -7.75
N ILE A 151 -1.30 -3.86 -8.55
CA ILE A 151 -0.95 -2.45 -8.78
C ILE A 151 -2.11 -1.73 -9.52
N ALA A 152 -2.66 -2.33 -10.58
CA ALA A 152 -3.82 -1.76 -11.29
C ALA A 152 -5.00 -1.53 -10.34
N ARG A 153 -5.31 -2.51 -9.49
CA ARG A 153 -6.35 -2.42 -8.46
C ARG A 153 -6.07 -1.31 -7.46
N ALA A 154 -4.82 -1.11 -7.06
CA ALA A 154 -4.44 -0.06 -6.14
C ALA A 154 -4.60 1.35 -6.75
N LEU A 155 -4.36 1.49 -8.06
CA LEU A 155 -4.36 2.77 -8.78
C LEU A 155 -5.73 3.21 -9.27
N ILE A 156 -6.68 2.28 -9.48
CA ILE A 156 -7.93 2.57 -10.19
C ILE A 156 -8.81 3.64 -9.51
N THR A 157 -8.70 3.78 -8.21
CA THR A 157 -9.40 4.80 -7.43
C THR A 157 -8.73 6.16 -7.48
N ARG A 158 -7.56 6.26 -8.09
CA ARG A 158 -6.68 7.44 -8.06
C ARG A 158 -6.39 7.89 -6.62
N PRO A 159 -5.79 7.04 -5.80
CA PRO A 159 -5.60 7.31 -4.39
C PRO A 159 -4.62 8.46 -4.15
N GLN A 160 -4.61 9.00 -2.93
CA GLN A 160 -3.64 10.03 -2.51
C GLN A 160 -2.26 9.42 -2.26
N ILE A 161 -2.22 8.14 -1.84
CA ILE A 161 -1.00 7.44 -1.46
C ILE A 161 -1.09 5.96 -1.84
N ILE A 162 0.05 5.40 -2.23
CA ILE A 162 0.26 3.95 -2.33
C ILE A 162 1.04 3.47 -1.10
N LEU A 163 0.50 2.45 -0.45
CA LEU A 163 1.18 1.71 0.62
C LEU A 163 1.52 0.31 0.09
N ALA A 164 2.80 -0.01 0.03
CA ALA A 164 3.28 -1.29 -0.48
C ALA A 164 4.00 -2.07 0.63
N ASP A 165 3.51 -3.26 0.94
CA ASP A 165 4.12 -4.20 1.90
C ASP A 165 4.89 -5.27 1.12
N GLU A 166 6.23 -5.22 1.19
CA GLU A 166 7.12 -6.16 0.50
C GLU A 166 6.71 -6.41 -0.98
N PRO A 167 6.56 -5.37 -1.82
CA PRO A 167 5.91 -5.50 -3.12
C PRO A 167 6.61 -6.43 -4.11
N THR A 168 7.83 -6.85 -3.80
CA THR A 168 8.65 -7.75 -4.63
C THR A 168 9.00 -9.06 -3.94
N GLY A 169 8.60 -9.26 -2.69
CA GLY A 169 9.06 -10.39 -1.86
C GLY A 169 8.62 -11.78 -2.33
N ALA A 170 7.64 -11.87 -3.25
CA ALA A 170 7.16 -13.13 -3.86
C ALA A 170 7.57 -13.28 -5.34
N LEU A 171 8.49 -12.44 -5.83
CA LEU A 171 8.89 -12.37 -7.23
C LEU A 171 10.35 -12.80 -7.42
N ASP A 172 10.67 -13.29 -8.62
CA ASP A 172 12.05 -13.47 -9.04
C ASP A 172 12.77 -12.12 -9.23
N SER A 173 14.09 -12.15 -9.28
CA SER A 173 14.92 -10.94 -9.31
C SER A 173 14.63 -10.04 -10.51
N LYS A 174 14.38 -10.61 -11.71
CA LYS A 174 14.09 -9.85 -12.92
C LYS A 174 12.75 -9.13 -12.80
N THR A 175 11.71 -9.86 -12.41
CA THR A 175 10.36 -9.33 -12.21
C THR A 175 10.33 -8.28 -11.08
N SER A 176 11.14 -8.48 -10.03
CA SER A 176 11.30 -7.50 -8.93
C SER A 176 11.82 -6.16 -9.44
N VAL A 177 12.81 -6.18 -10.34
CA VAL A 177 13.35 -4.95 -10.96
C VAL A 177 12.26 -4.24 -11.79
N GLU A 178 11.49 -5.00 -12.60
CA GLU A 178 10.42 -4.45 -13.43
C GLU A 178 9.31 -3.81 -12.58
N VAL A 179 8.89 -4.44 -11.48
CA VAL A 179 7.87 -3.90 -10.58
C VAL A 179 8.37 -2.64 -9.88
N MET A 180 9.61 -2.62 -9.38
CA MET A 180 10.17 -1.41 -8.77
C MET A 180 10.34 -0.28 -9.75
N GLN A 181 10.72 -0.58 -11.01
CA GLN A 181 10.78 0.43 -12.06
C GLN A 181 9.40 1.02 -12.37
N LEU A 182 8.37 0.18 -12.43
CA LEU A 182 6.98 0.64 -12.60
C LEU A 182 6.55 1.59 -11.47
N LEU A 183 6.81 1.22 -10.21
CA LEU A 183 6.48 2.06 -9.05
C LEU A 183 7.23 3.41 -9.10
N LYS A 184 8.50 3.39 -9.48
CA LYS A 184 9.30 4.59 -9.66
C LYS A 184 8.73 5.49 -10.77
N GLU A 185 8.36 4.93 -11.91
CA GLU A 185 7.74 5.68 -13.01
C GLU A 185 6.41 6.33 -12.61
N LEU A 186 5.57 5.65 -11.82
CA LEU A 186 4.34 6.21 -11.27
C LEU A 186 4.62 7.40 -10.33
N ASN A 187 5.70 7.33 -9.54
CA ASN A 187 6.10 8.46 -8.71
C ASN A 187 6.59 9.65 -9.57
N GLU A 188 7.53 9.41 -10.47
CA GLU A 188 8.19 10.45 -11.25
C GLU A 188 7.25 11.14 -12.25
N ARG A 189 6.37 10.38 -12.92
CA ARG A 189 5.49 10.91 -13.99
C ARG A 189 4.15 11.42 -13.47
N GLU A 190 3.61 10.78 -12.43
CA GLU A 190 2.27 11.09 -11.93
C GLU A 190 2.30 11.80 -10.56
N GLY A 191 3.48 12.02 -9.98
CA GLY A 191 3.63 12.64 -8.65
C GLY A 191 3.02 11.80 -7.52
N MET A 192 2.89 10.48 -7.71
CA MET A 192 2.25 9.58 -6.77
C MET A 192 3.08 9.45 -5.49
N THR A 193 2.51 9.78 -4.34
CA THR A 193 3.14 9.53 -3.05
C THR A 193 3.16 8.04 -2.76
N GLN A 194 4.32 7.49 -2.40
CA GLN A 194 4.46 6.05 -2.17
C GLN A 194 5.28 5.75 -0.92
N VAL A 195 4.80 4.81 -0.14
CA VAL A 195 5.52 4.26 1.03
C VAL A 195 5.67 2.76 0.84
N ILE A 196 6.93 2.32 0.73
CA ILE A 196 7.27 0.90 0.63
C ILE A 196 7.79 0.43 1.98
N VAL A 197 7.15 -0.57 2.57
CA VAL A 197 7.69 -1.28 3.73
C VAL A 197 8.46 -2.49 3.22
N THR A 198 9.74 -2.58 3.55
CA THR A 198 10.59 -3.69 3.11
C THR A 198 11.70 -3.97 4.11
N HIS A 199 12.21 -5.20 4.10
CA HIS A 199 13.46 -5.58 4.76
C HIS A 199 14.62 -5.75 3.76
N ASP A 200 14.34 -5.66 2.46
CA ASP A 200 15.34 -5.79 1.40
C ASP A 200 16.02 -4.43 1.13
N PRO A 201 17.33 -4.31 1.41
CA PRO A 201 18.09 -3.08 1.14
C PRO A 201 18.05 -2.69 -0.34
N THR A 202 18.05 -3.68 -1.26
CA THR A 202 18.09 -3.40 -2.70
C THR A 202 16.80 -2.76 -3.20
N VAL A 203 15.69 -3.06 -2.56
CA VAL A 203 14.38 -2.42 -2.79
C VAL A 203 14.37 -1.02 -2.18
N ALA A 204 14.85 -0.89 -0.94
CA ALA A 204 14.87 0.38 -0.23
C ALA A 204 15.73 1.44 -0.95
N GLU A 205 16.89 1.05 -1.47
CA GLU A 205 17.81 1.93 -2.20
C GLU A 205 17.23 2.50 -3.52
N LYS A 206 16.14 1.92 -4.03
CA LYS A 206 15.42 2.45 -5.20
C LYS A 206 14.47 3.59 -4.87
N THR A 207 14.26 3.89 -3.60
CA THR A 207 13.41 5.00 -3.14
C THR A 207 14.26 6.25 -2.85
N ASN A 208 13.61 7.41 -2.75
CA ASN A 208 14.30 8.69 -2.57
C ASN A 208 14.78 8.90 -1.11
N ARG A 209 14.12 8.25 -0.13
CA ARG A 209 14.44 8.34 1.28
C ARG A 209 14.17 7.02 1.99
N ILE A 210 15.08 6.65 2.87
CA ILE A 210 14.96 5.44 3.70
C ILE A 210 14.71 5.86 5.15
N ILE A 211 13.62 5.41 5.72
CA ILE A 211 13.25 5.57 7.13
C ILE A 211 13.55 4.25 7.83
N ARG A 212 14.36 4.28 8.87
CA ARG A 212 14.70 3.07 9.65
C ARG A 212 13.94 3.07 10.96
N ILE A 213 13.28 1.93 11.24
CA ILE A 213 12.59 1.72 12.52
C ILE A 213 13.27 0.56 13.25
N LYS A 214 13.68 0.82 14.48
CA LYS A 214 14.26 -0.18 15.38
C LYS A 214 13.60 -0.08 16.75
N ASP A 215 13.21 -1.22 17.31
CA ASP A 215 12.60 -1.35 18.64
C ASP A 215 11.43 -0.39 18.92
N GLY A 216 10.67 -0.08 17.85
CA GLY A 216 9.49 0.77 17.91
C GLY A 216 9.75 2.28 17.83
N VAL A 217 10.97 2.72 17.51
CA VAL A 217 11.34 4.13 17.30
C VAL A 217 11.97 4.33 15.93
N ILE A 218 11.88 5.55 15.38
CA ILE A 218 12.60 5.93 14.16
C ILE A 218 14.06 6.22 14.53
N GLU A 219 14.99 5.55 13.86
CA GLU A 219 16.42 5.88 13.98
C GLU A 219 16.70 7.24 13.31
N ARG A 220 17.49 8.05 14.00
CA ARG A 220 17.94 9.37 13.51
C ARG A 220 19.13 9.24 12.57
#